data_cf9f3c5689c6fadf5561770c37b67cb1
#
_entry.id   cf9f3c5689c6fadf5561770c37b67cb1
#
_cell.length_a   1.000
_cell.length_b   1.000
_cell.length_c   1.000
_cell.angle_alpha   90.00
_cell.angle_beta   90.00
_cell.angle_gamma   90.00
#
_symmetry.space_group_name_H-M   'P 1'
#
loop_
_entity.id
_entity.type
_entity.pdbx_description
1 polymer ?
#
loop_
_entity_poly.entity_id
_entity_poly.type
_entity_poly.pdbx_seq_one_letter_code
_entity_poly.pdbx_strand_id
1 'polypeptide(L)'
;MSPSSPHPSSFSPALARPLASLTLREKIGQLLNVGFRGCHPAECALAVRDIREHGIGGVILFDQEMSDGSAGRRNIESPAQVRNLLAHFQSHARIPLLTSIDQEGGRVNRLKAVYGFPASSSHEELGRIDDSATTSRHATTIAQTLAGVGLNLNLAPVVDLDAHPDNPIIKGKRRSFSADPEAVARHAADYIRAHRAHGVLTCLKHFPGHGSATGDTHLGLVNVTVTWSDRELIPFQRLIAAGLCDVIMSAHVFNAHLDPDLPATLSRAVITGLLRERLGYAGVITSDDMEMKAISSHYGLENSLPLAINAGIDVLCFGNNLHYHPDIAPRAIAILENAVTSGRIQESRIDESCARVLALKRKTPLLA
;
A
#
# COMPACT_ATOMS: atom_id res chain seq x y z
N MET A 1 -11.62 -5.29 40.26
CA MET A 1 -10.77 -4.22 39.73
C MET A 1 -11.23 -3.97 38.30
N SER A 2 -11.91 -2.84 38.06
CA SER A 2 -12.40 -2.47 36.72
C SER A 2 -11.20 -2.11 35.83
N PRO A 3 -11.21 -2.50 34.53
CA PRO A 3 -10.16 -2.08 33.60
C PRO A 3 -10.30 -0.58 33.34
N SER A 4 -9.25 0.17 33.60
CA SER A 4 -9.13 1.59 33.27
C SER A 4 -9.29 1.78 31.76
N SER A 5 -10.23 2.62 31.37
CA SER A 5 -10.37 3.09 29.97
C SER A 5 -9.05 3.72 29.52
N PRO A 6 -8.58 3.45 28.29
CA PRO A 6 -7.40 4.11 27.78
C PRO A 6 -7.70 5.61 27.64
N HIS A 7 -6.84 6.45 28.22
CA HIS A 7 -6.85 7.89 27.97
C HIS A 7 -6.71 8.17 26.47
N PRO A 8 -7.34 9.23 25.94
CA PRO A 8 -7.14 9.63 24.56
C PRO A 8 -5.66 9.94 24.36
N SER A 9 -4.97 9.15 23.54
CA SER A 9 -3.61 9.37 23.11
C SER A 9 -3.51 10.77 22.49
N SER A 10 -2.65 11.61 23.02
CA SER A 10 -2.32 12.91 22.41
C SER A 10 -1.60 12.62 21.10
N PHE A 11 -2.27 12.80 19.97
CA PHE A 11 -1.61 12.74 18.66
C PHE A 11 -0.43 13.69 18.59
N SER A 12 0.60 13.31 17.82
CA SER A 12 1.71 14.19 17.52
C SER A 12 1.18 15.57 17.10
N PRO A 13 1.67 16.69 17.68
CA PRO A 13 1.24 18.04 17.30
C PRO A 13 1.34 18.31 15.79
N ALA A 14 2.24 17.60 15.10
CA ALA A 14 2.39 17.68 13.66
C ALA A 14 1.18 17.15 12.88
N LEU A 15 0.47 16.14 13.40
CA LEU A 15 -0.77 15.62 12.82
C LEU A 15 -2.00 16.51 13.12
N ALA A 16 -1.88 17.43 14.07
CA ALA A 16 -2.92 18.42 14.38
C ALA A 16 -2.87 19.65 13.46
N ARG A 17 -1.81 19.80 12.64
CA ARG A 17 -1.71 20.95 11.71
C ARG A 17 -2.91 21.00 10.76
N PRO A 18 -3.55 22.20 10.60
CA PRO A 18 -4.63 22.37 9.63
C PRO A 18 -4.11 22.15 8.20
N LEU A 19 -4.90 21.47 7.36
CA LEU A 19 -4.56 21.29 5.94
C LEU A 19 -4.22 22.61 5.24
N ALA A 20 -4.96 23.68 5.55
CA ALA A 20 -4.76 25.02 4.99
C ALA A 20 -3.40 25.66 5.37
N SER A 21 -2.68 25.11 6.36
CA SER A 21 -1.33 25.59 6.70
C SER A 21 -0.21 24.91 5.90
N LEU A 22 -0.54 23.93 5.07
CA LEU A 22 0.42 23.23 4.21
C LEU A 22 0.48 23.91 2.83
N THR A 23 1.69 24.09 2.32
CA THR A 23 1.90 24.50 0.93
C THR A 23 1.45 23.39 -0.04
N LEU A 24 1.18 23.72 -1.31
CA LEU A 24 0.87 22.75 -2.34
C LEU A 24 1.95 21.63 -2.40
N ARG A 25 3.22 22.00 -2.33
CA ARG A 25 4.35 21.08 -2.34
C ARG A 25 4.33 20.12 -1.14
N GLU A 26 4.07 20.62 0.06
CA GLU A 26 3.94 19.77 1.27
C GLU A 26 2.73 18.82 1.16
N LYS A 27 1.60 19.29 0.62
CA LYS A 27 0.43 18.44 0.37
C LYS A 27 0.76 17.32 -0.62
N ILE A 28 1.40 17.65 -1.75
CA ILE A 28 1.81 16.66 -2.77
C ILE A 28 2.81 15.65 -2.18
N GLY A 29 3.78 16.11 -1.39
CA GLY A 29 4.73 15.23 -0.71
C GLY A 29 4.03 14.14 0.12
N GLN A 30 2.95 14.51 0.84
CA GLN A 30 2.16 13.54 1.64
C GLN A 30 1.47 12.45 0.81
N LEU A 31 1.33 12.65 -0.50
CA LEU A 31 0.75 11.67 -1.43
C LEU A 31 1.77 10.66 -1.97
N LEU A 32 3.03 10.73 -1.56
CA LEU A 32 4.09 9.83 -2.05
C LEU A 32 4.48 8.81 -1.00
N ASN A 33 4.52 7.53 -1.40
CA ASN A 33 5.10 6.42 -0.65
C ASN A 33 6.28 5.87 -1.45
N VAL A 34 7.51 6.04 -0.95
CA VAL A 34 8.73 5.88 -1.76
C VAL A 34 9.67 4.83 -1.18
N GLY A 35 10.11 3.89 -2.02
CA GLY A 35 11.17 2.93 -1.71
C GLY A 35 12.55 3.59 -1.79
N PHE A 36 13.47 3.06 -1.00
CA PHE A 36 14.82 3.63 -0.84
C PHE A 36 15.89 2.53 -0.81
N ARG A 37 17.15 2.89 -0.96
CA ARG A 37 18.32 2.03 -0.78
C ARG A 37 18.97 2.26 0.58
N GLY A 38 19.62 1.22 1.10
CA GLY A 38 20.38 1.23 2.35
C GLY A 38 19.69 0.52 3.51
N CYS A 39 20.50 -0.10 4.36
CA CYS A 39 20.09 -0.78 5.60
C CYS A 39 20.29 0.07 6.84
N HIS A 40 21.28 0.95 6.83
CA HIS A 40 21.67 1.75 7.99
C HIS A 40 21.50 3.25 7.74
N PRO A 41 21.24 4.06 8.77
CA PRO A 41 21.07 5.52 8.64
C PRO A 41 22.11 6.22 7.77
N ALA A 42 23.39 5.85 7.91
CA ALA A 42 24.50 6.45 7.14
C ALA A 42 24.41 6.19 5.63
N GLU A 43 23.70 5.16 5.21
CA GLU A 43 23.53 4.75 3.80
C GLU A 43 22.30 5.42 3.16
N CYS A 44 21.41 6.02 3.97
CA CYS A 44 20.07 6.46 3.56
C CYS A 44 19.97 7.98 3.38
N ALA A 45 21.07 8.67 3.02
CA ALA A 45 21.08 10.14 2.89
C ALA A 45 20.02 10.67 1.92
N LEU A 46 19.74 9.97 0.81
CA LEU A 46 18.70 10.37 -0.16
C LEU A 46 17.30 10.23 0.43
N ALA A 47 17.00 9.13 1.14
CA ALA A 47 15.72 8.98 1.82
C ALA A 47 15.51 10.08 2.89
N VAL A 48 16.54 10.40 3.66
CA VAL A 48 16.48 11.49 4.64
C VAL A 48 16.24 12.84 3.97
N ARG A 49 16.89 13.12 2.82
CA ARG A 49 16.63 14.30 2.00
C ARG A 49 15.15 14.35 1.58
N ASP A 50 14.61 13.28 1.02
CA ASP A 50 13.23 13.23 0.54
C ASP A 50 12.21 13.42 1.69
N ILE A 51 12.51 12.90 2.87
CA ILE A 51 11.71 13.11 4.09
C ILE A 51 11.76 14.58 4.54
N ARG A 52 12.96 15.16 4.64
CA ARG A 52 13.15 16.52 5.22
C ARG A 52 12.77 17.64 4.27
N GLU A 53 13.19 17.55 3.00
CA GLU A 53 13.11 18.63 2.02
C GLU A 53 11.84 18.51 1.17
N HIS A 54 11.42 17.27 0.88
CA HIS A 54 10.27 17.02 0.02
C HIS A 54 9.02 16.60 0.79
N GLY A 55 9.15 16.29 2.09
CA GLY A 55 8.02 15.99 2.96
C GLY A 55 7.19 14.78 2.48
N ILE A 56 7.85 13.72 1.97
CA ILE A 56 7.14 12.52 1.52
C ILE A 56 6.26 11.93 2.61
N GLY A 57 5.10 11.37 2.22
CA GLY A 57 4.08 10.87 3.14
C GLY A 57 4.43 9.52 3.77
N GLY A 58 5.25 8.71 3.09
CA GLY A 58 5.63 7.39 3.57
C GLY A 58 6.85 6.82 2.87
N VAL A 59 7.35 5.72 3.45
CA VAL A 59 8.41 4.90 2.88
C VAL A 59 7.96 3.44 2.82
N ILE A 60 8.44 2.72 1.79
CA ILE A 60 8.22 1.27 1.64
C ILE A 60 9.53 0.51 1.70
N LEU A 61 9.55 -0.58 2.48
CA LEU A 61 10.72 -1.42 2.70
C LEU A 61 10.69 -2.69 1.86
N PHE A 62 11.86 -3.08 1.37
CA PHE A 62 12.11 -4.35 0.69
C PHE A 62 13.28 -5.09 1.32
N ASP A 63 13.29 -6.40 1.24
CA ASP A 63 14.39 -7.23 1.75
C ASP A 63 15.51 -7.41 0.71
N GLN A 64 15.18 -7.34 -0.59
CA GLN A 64 16.12 -7.58 -1.68
C GLN A 64 16.09 -6.45 -2.72
N GLU A 65 17.26 -6.14 -3.27
CA GLU A 65 17.44 -5.28 -4.43
C GLU A 65 17.12 -6.06 -5.70
N MET A 66 16.32 -5.50 -6.61
CA MET A 66 15.92 -6.15 -7.85
C MET A 66 16.37 -5.37 -9.11
N SER A 67 16.76 -4.11 -8.96
CA SER A 67 16.97 -3.19 -10.09
C SER A 67 18.21 -3.48 -10.95
N ASP A 68 19.20 -4.18 -10.41
CA ASP A 68 20.46 -4.46 -11.10
C ASP A 68 20.74 -5.96 -11.30
N GLY A 69 19.75 -6.82 -11.01
CA GLY A 69 19.91 -8.28 -11.08
C GLY A 69 20.76 -8.85 -9.96
N SER A 70 21.30 -8.04 -9.06
CA SER A 70 21.98 -8.52 -7.87
C SER A 70 20.93 -8.93 -6.82
N ALA A 71 21.08 -10.12 -6.24
CA ALA A 71 20.27 -10.54 -5.10
C ALA A 71 20.79 -9.90 -3.80
N GLY A 72 21.11 -8.61 -3.84
CA GLY A 72 21.65 -7.86 -2.72
C GLY A 72 20.60 -7.58 -1.65
N ARG A 73 21.06 -7.47 -0.40
CA ARG A 73 20.22 -7.01 0.72
C ARG A 73 19.86 -5.53 0.51
N ARG A 74 18.61 -5.17 0.79
CA ARG A 74 18.17 -3.79 0.59
C ARG A 74 17.94 -3.03 1.90
N ASN A 75 16.85 -3.28 2.63
CA ASN A 75 16.51 -2.47 3.80
C ASN A 75 16.44 -3.27 5.11
N ILE A 76 16.58 -4.60 5.04
CA ILE A 76 16.27 -5.49 6.16
C ILE A 76 17.46 -6.40 6.46
N GLU A 77 17.93 -6.34 7.71
CA GLU A 77 19.04 -7.16 8.21
C GLU A 77 18.69 -7.86 9.53
N SER A 78 18.02 -7.16 10.44
CA SER A 78 17.59 -7.69 11.73
C SER A 78 16.46 -6.84 12.32
N PRO A 79 15.70 -7.33 13.32
CA PRO A 79 14.68 -6.53 13.99
C PRO A 79 15.22 -5.24 14.62
N ALA A 80 16.41 -5.29 15.22
CA ALA A 80 17.04 -4.12 15.84
C ALA A 80 17.45 -3.09 14.78
N GLN A 81 18.01 -3.55 13.66
CA GLN A 81 18.40 -2.67 12.55
C GLN A 81 17.18 -1.95 11.96
N VAL A 82 16.09 -2.67 11.63
CA VAL A 82 14.87 -2.07 11.07
C VAL A 82 14.28 -1.03 12.03
N ARG A 83 14.20 -1.35 13.32
CA ARG A 83 13.70 -0.41 14.34
C ARG A 83 14.54 0.87 14.37
N ASN A 84 15.86 0.76 14.38
CA ASN A 84 16.75 1.92 14.41
C ASN A 84 16.62 2.76 13.14
N LEU A 85 16.52 2.13 11.98
CA LEU A 85 16.35 2.82 10.70
C LEU A 85 15.04 3.59 10.65
N LEU A 86 13.92 2.97 11.03
CA LEU A 86 12.61 3.63 11.01
C LEU A 86 12.50 4.74 12.06
N ALA A 87 13.07 4.56 13.25
CA ALA A 87 13.16 5.62 14.26
C ALA A 87 13.97 6.82 13.76
N HIS A 88 15.08 6.55 13.04
CA HIS A 88 15.88 7.61 12.40
C HIS A 88 15.05 8.37 11.35
N PHE A 89 14.30 7.70 10.48
CA PHE A 89 13.44 8.37 9.50
C PHE A 89 12.34 9.20 10.16
N GLN A 90 11.66 8.65 11.16
CA GLN A 90 10.61 9.38 11.89
C GLN A 90 11.17 10.64 12.57
N SER A 91 12.41 10.62 13.08
CA SER A 91 13.04 11.79 13.70
C SER A 91 13.32 12.95 12.74
N HIS A 92 13.35 12.68 11.44
CA HIS A 92 13.52 13.67 10.37
C HIS A 92 12.21 14.15 9.75
N ALA A 93 11.11 13.46 10.02
CA ALA A 93 9.82 13.76 9.42
C ALA A 93 9.11 14.92 10.15
N ARG A 94 8.69 15.96 9.40
CA ARG A 94 7.86 17.05 9.94
C ARG A 94 6.43 16.59 10.21
N ILE A 95 5.91 15.70 9.38
CA ILE A 95 4.64 15.00 9.55
C ILE A 95 4.99 13.52 9.62
N PRO A 96 4.55 12.78 10.65
CA PRO A 96 4.93 11.38 10.83
C PRO A 96 4.70 10.54 9.58
N LEU A 97 5.65 9.63 9.28
CA LEU A 97 5.64 8.81 8.06
C LEU A 97 4.75 7.58 8.20
N LEU A 98 4.05 7.24 7.12
CA LEU A 98 3.63 5.87 6.91
C LEU A 98 4.87 5.03 6.58
N THR A 99 5.11 3.99 7.36
CA THR A 99 6.21 3.03 7.16
C THR A 99 5.61 1.72 6.73
N SER A 100 5.73 1.40 5.44
CA SER A 100 4.99 0.32 4.81
C SER A 100 5.87 -0.84 4.35
N ILE A 101 5.27 -2.03 4.23
CA ILE A 101 5.93 -3.25 3.81
C ILE A 101 4.90 -4.25 3.26
N ASP A 102 5.33 -5.14 2.32
CA ASP A 102 4.57 -6.31 1.89
C ASP A 102 4.86 -7.50 2.81
N GLN A 103 4.19 -7.59 3.93
CA GLN A 103 4.30 -8.72 4.85
C GLN A 103 3.03 -9.57 4.80
N GLU A 104 2.79 -10.21 3.64
CA GLU A 104 1.63 -11.08 3.42
C GLU A 104 1.81 -12.41 4.15
N GLY A 105 3.02 -12.91 4.18
CA GLY A 105 3.38 -14.25 4.60
C GLY A 105 3.71 -15.19 3.43
N GLY A 106 4.24 -16.37 3.74
CA GLY A 106 4.61 -17.35 2.72
C GLY A 106 5.67 -16.83 1.76
N ARG A 107 5.35 -16.73 0.45
CA ARG A 107 6.30 -16.31 -0.60
C ARG A 107 6.46 -14.80 -0.69
N VAL A 108 5.47 -14.01 -0.27
CA VAL A 108 5.56 -12.55 -0.21
C VAL A 108 5.75 -12.14 1.25
N ASN A 109 6.99 -12.24 1.66
CA ASN A 109 7.43 -12.06 3.04
C ASN A 109 8.80 -11.36 3.01
N ARG A 110 8.86 -10.15 3.54
CA ARG A 110 10.11 -9.36 3.61
C ARG A 110 10.83 -9.60 4.93
N LEU A 111 10.09 -9.73 6.03
CA LEU A 111 10.63 -10.03 7.36
C LEU A 111 10.82 -11.55 7.53
N LYS A 112 11.91 -12.07 6.95
CA LYS A 112 12.19 -13.50 6.89
C LYS A 112 12.88 -14.02 8.16
N ALA A 113 12.71 -15.33 8.42
CA ALA A 113 13.37 -16.00 9.55
C ALA A 113 14.91 -15.88 9.50
N VAL A 114 15.50 -15.84 8.30
CA VAL A 114 16.95 -15.65 8.11
C VAL A 114 17.44 -14.30 8.65
N TYR A 115 16.56 -13.31 8.80
CA TYR A 115 16.86 -12.01 9.41
C TYR A 115 16.47 -11.94 10.91
N GLY A 116 16.08 -13.06 11.51
CA GLY A 116 15.70 -13.13 12.93
C GLY A 116 14.22 -12.80 13.21
N PHE A 117 13.36 -12.80 12.19
CA PHE A 117 11.91 -12.60 12.36
C PHE A 117 11.16 -13.95 12.43
N PRO A 118 9.94 -13.96 13.00
CA PRO A 118 9.11 -15.16 13.00
C PRO A 118 8.79 -15.65 11.58
N ALA A 119 8.73 -16.97 11.40
CA ALA A 119 8.23 -17.55 10.15
C ALA A 119 6.72 -17.25 9.97
N SER A 120 6.28 -17.17 8.71
CA SER A 120 4.89 -16.85 8.37
C SER A 120 4.36 -17.75 7.27
N SER A 121 3.09 -18.17 7.40
CA SER A 121 2.37 -18.98 6.42
C SER A 121 1.79 -18.11 5.29
N SER A 122 1.55 -18.73 4.13
CA SER A 122 0.86 -18.07 3.03
C SER A 122 -0.66 -17.95 3.28
N HIS A 123 -1.33 -17.02 2.59
CA HIS A 123 -2.79 -16.94 2.63
C HIS A 123 -3.45 -18.24 2.15
N GLU A 124 -2.91 -18.89 1.12
CA GLU A 124 -3.40 -20.18 0.63
C GLU A 124 -3.37 -21.25 1.73
N GLU A 125 -2.28 -21.31 2.51
CA GLU A 125 -2.17 -22.27 3.61
C GLU A 125 -3.21 -21.99 4.70
N LEU A 126 -3.40 -20.72 5.07
CA LEU A 126 -4.43 -20.32 6.03
C LEU A 126 -5.84 -20.62 5.53
N GLY A 127 -6.13 -20.32 4.25
CA GLY A 127 -7.41 -20.63 3.62
C GLY A 127 -7.68 -22.13 3.51
N ARG A 128 -6.64 -22.97 3.26
CA ARG A 128 -6.77 -24.42 3.24
C ARG A 128 -7.05 -25.01 4.62
N ILE A 129 -6.50 -24.43 5.69
CA ILE A 129 -6.82 -24.81 7.08
C ILE A 129 -8.25 -24.40 7.42
N ASP A 130 -8.70 -23.27 6.89
CA ASP A 130 -10.04 -22.70 7.03
C ASP A 130 -10.51 -22.54 8.49
N ASP A 131 -9.58 -22.10 9.36
CA ASP A 131 -9.83 -21.82 10.77
C ASP A 131 -9.53 -20.36 11.13
N SER A 132 -10.57 -19.60 11.50
CA SER A 132 -10.48 -18.19 11.90
C SER A 132 -9.52 -17.97 13.07
N ALA A 133 -9.47 -18.88 14.04
CA ALA A 133 -8.57 -18.74 15.19
C ALA A 133 -7.09 -18.88 14.77
N THR A 134 -6.80 -19.77 13.84
CA THR A 134 -5.46 -19.93 13.26
C THR A 134 -5.06 -18.70 12.45
N THR A 135 -5.96 -18.17 11.61
CA THR A 135 -5.71 -16.93 10.87
C THR A 135 -5.45 -15.75 11.80
N SER A 136 -6.27 -15.59 12.84
CA SER A 136 -6.12 -14.52 13.84
C SER A 136 -4.78 -14.62 14.60
N ARG A 137 -4.38 -15.81 15.06
CA ARG A 137 -3.08 -16.01 15.73
C ARG A 137 -1.91 -15.68 14.82
N HIS A 138 -1.97 -16.15 13.57
CA HIS A 138 -0.93 -15.86 12.57
C HIS A 138 -0.82 -14.35 12.28
N ALA A 139 -1.95 -13.70 12.02
CA ALA A 139 -2.00 -12.25 11.78
C ALA A 139 -1.55 -11.43 12.99
N THR A 140 -1.85 -11.89 14.21
CA THR A 140 -1.38 -11.29 15.47
C THR A 140 0.16 -11.32 15.55
N THR A 141 0.78 -12.46 15.21
CA THR A 141 2.24 -12.58 15.20
C THR A 141 2.88 -11.60 14.21
N ILE A 142 2.30 -11.47 13.01
CA ILE A 142 2.77 -10.49 12.02
C ILE A 142 2.60 -9.07 12.56
N ALA A 143 1.42 -8.72 13.06
CA ALA A 143 1.12 -7.38 13.54
C ALA A 143 2.03 -6.95 14.70
N GLN A 144 2.27 -7.85 15.67
CA GLN A 144 3.21 -7.62 16.78
C GLN A 144 4.64 -7.41 16.28
N THR A 145 5.06 -8.20 15.28
CA THR A 145 6.38 -8.07 14.66
C THR A 145 6.53 -6.71 13.99
N LEU A 146 5.54 -6.29 13.20
CA LEU A 146 5.53 -4.99 12.50
C LEU A 146 5.56 -3.83 13.50
N ALA A 147 4.64 -3.81 14.46
CA ALA A 147 4.58 -2.77 15.49
C ALA A 147 5.89 -2.70 16.30
N GLY A 148 6.46 -3.85 16.63
CA GLY A 148 7.70 -3.97 17.41
C GLY A 148 8.93 -3.37 16.72
N VAL A 149 8.91 -3.18 15.41
CA VAL A 149 10.02 -2.54 14.67
C VAL A 149 9.65 -1.17 14.10
N GLY A 150 8.45 -0.65 14.39
CA GLY A 150 8.02 0.67 13.94
C GLY A 150 7.39 0.71 12.54
N LEU A 151 6.98 -0.45 11.98
CA LEU A 151 6.17 -0.53 10.78
C LEU A 151 4.70 -0.32 11.15
N ASN A 152 4.04 0.65 10.52
CA ASN A 152 2.68 1.07 10.87
C ASN A 152 1.64 0.82 9.76
N LEU A 153 2.08 0.36 8.59
CA LEU A 153 1.20 -0.01 7.47
C LEU A 153 1.68 -1.33 6.83
N ASN A 154 0.85 -2.36 6.89
CA ASN A 154 1.07 -3.58 6.13
C ASN A 154 0.29 -3.55 4.81
N LEU A 155 0.99 -3.69 3.68
CA LEU A 155 0.36 -3.82 2.36
C LEU A 155 -0.20 -5.25 2.17
N ALA A 156 -1.08 -5.63 3.08
CA ALA A 156 -1.80 -6.90 3.19
C ALA A 156 -3.10 -6.65 4.00
N PRO A 157 -4.11 -7.53 3.91
CA PRO A 157 -4.13 -8.82 3.22
C PRO A 157 -4.41 -8.70 1.73
N VAL A 158 -4.00 -9.75 0.97
CA VAL A 158 -4.49 -9.96 -0.40
C VAL A 158 -5.90 -10.53 -0.32
N VAL A 159 -6.83 -9.89 -1.04
CA VAL A 159 -8.23 -10.32 -1.12
C VAL A 159 -8.63 -10.76 -2.53
N ASP A 160 -7.64 -10.89 -3.42
CA ASP A 160 -7.83 -11.50 -4.74
C ASP A 160 -8.23 -12.96 -4.59
N LEU A 161 -9.16 -13.42 -5.43
CA LEU A 161 -9.62 -14.81 -5.44
C LEU A 161 -8.59 -15.72 -6.13
N ASP A 162 -8.57 -17.00 -5.76
CA ASP A 162 -7.94 -18.05 -6.56
C ASP A 162 -8.84 -18.41 -7.75
N ALA A 163 -9.02 -17.42 -8.67
CA ALA A 163 -10.01 -17.49 -9.72
C ALA A 163 -9.52 -18.18 -11.01
N HIS A 164 -8.21 -18.18 -11.27
CA HIS A 164 -7.63 -18.75 -12.48
C HIS A 164 -6.43 -19.66 -12.17
N PRO A 165 -6.42 -20.92 -12.66
CA PRO A 165 -5.37 -21.88 -12.32
C PRO A 165 -3.98 -21.48 -12.80
N ASP A 166 -3.89 -20.75 -13.91
CA ASP A 166 -2.62 -20.32 -14.50
C ASP A 166 -2.19 -18.92 -14.05
N ASN A 167 -2.84 -18.34 -13.02
CA ASN A 167 -2.45 -17.04 -12.51
C ASN A 167 -1.05 -17.10 -11.87
N PRO A 168 -0.03 -16.40 -12.45
CA PRO A 168 1.34 -16.54 -11.98
C PRO A 168 1.61 -15.75 -10.69
N ILE A 169 0.78 -14.73 -10.38
CA ILE A 169 1.03 -13.76 -9.32
C ILE A 169 0.22 -14.07 -8.06
N ILE A 170 -1.04 -14.44 -8.20
CA ILE A 170 -1.88 -14.78 -7.05
C ILE A 170 -1.76 -16.26 -6.73
N LYS A 171 -2.18 -17.13 -7.66
CA LYS A 171 -2.11 -18.59 -7.51
C LYS A 171 -0.66 -19.08 -7.40
N GLY A 172 0.18 -18.71 -8.38
CA GLY A 172 1.57 -19.16 -8.48
C GLY A 172 2.43 -18.75 -7.27
N LYS A 173 2.10 -17.65 -6.59
CA LYS A 173 2.77 -17.20 -5.36
C LYS A 173 1.99 -17.56 -4.08
N ARG A 174 0.88 -18.30 -4.15
CA ARG A 174 0.08 -18.78 -3.02
C ARG A 174 -0.49 -17.64 -2.16
N ARG A 175 -0.96 -16.56 -2.82
CA ARG A 175 -1.36 -15.30 -2.15
C ARG A 175 -2.85 -15.20 -1.87
N SER A 176 -3.71 -16.05 -2.43
CA SER A 176 -5.15 -16.05 -2.17
C SER A 176 -5.52 -16.98 -1.01
N PHE A 177 -6.48 -16.58 -0.19
CA PHE A 177 -7.06 -17.46 0.82
C PHE A 177 -7.94 -18.56 0.20
N SER A 178 -8.70 -18.24 -0.87
CA SER A 178 -9.67 -19.17 -1.46
C SER A 178 -10.16 -18.70 -2.84
N ALA A 179 -10.81 -19.59 -3.59
CA ALA A 179 -11.65 -19.24 -4.73
C ALA A 179 -13.08 -18.79 -4.31
N ASP A 180 -13.47 -19.06 -3.04
CA ASP A 180 -14.73 -18.58 -2.47
C ASP A 180 -14.57 -17.17 -1.89
N PRO A 181 -15.28 -16.15 -2.44
CA PRO A 181 -15.16 -14.77 -1.99
C PRO A 181 -15.60 -14.53 -0.54
N GLU A 182 -16.54 -15.33 -0.02
CA GLU A 182 -16.97 -15.19 1.38
C GLU A 182 -15.90 -15.74 2.34
N ALA A 183 -15.22 -16.83 1.98
CA ALA A 183 -14.08 -17.33 2.73
C ALA A 183 -12.92 -16.30 2.73
N VAL A 184 -12.60 -15.70 1.57
CA VAL A 184 -11.60 -14.64 1.48
C VAL A 184 -11.95 -13.47 2.39
N ALA A 185 -13.19 -12.98 2.34
CA ALA A 185 -13.66 -11.86 3.19
C ALA A 185 -13.56 -12.20 4.68
N ARG A 186 -13.90 -13.42 5.09
CA ARG A 186 -13.81 -13.87 6.49
C ARG A 186 -12.37 -13.87 6.99
N HIS A 187 -11.46 -14.54 6.29
CA HIS A 187 -10.04 -14.58 6.66
C HIS A 187 -9.40 -13.19 6.67
N ALA A 188 -9.70 -12.37 5.66
CA ALA A 188 -9.22 -10.99 5.60
C ALA A 188 -9.73 -10.14 6.77
N ALA A 189 -10.99 -10.31 7.18
CA ALA A 189 -11.55 -9.63 8.35
C ALA A 189 -10.79 -9.98 9.64
N ASP A 190 -10.47 -11.25 9.85
CA ASP A 190 -9.70 -11.72 11.00
C ASP A 190 -8.27 -11.17 10.97
N TYR A 191 -7.64 -11.14 9.80
CA TYR A 191 -6.32 -10.57 9.58
C TYR A 191 -6.28 -9.07 9.92
N ILE A 192 -7.26 -8.30 9.44
CA ILE A 192 -7.37 -6.86 9.67
C ILE A 192 -7.59 -6.55 11.16
N ARG A 193 -8.50 -7.27 11.82
CA ARG A 193 -8.78 -7.08 13.25
C ARG A 193 -7.54 -7.31 14.10
N ALA A 194 -6.75 -8.34 13.78
CA ALA A 194 -5.51 -8.64 14.49
C ALA A 194 -4.48 -7.49 14.31
N HIS A 195 -4.34 -6.93 13.09
CA HIS A 195 -3.45 -5.81 12.84
C HIS A 195 -3.89 -4.54 13.59
N ARG A 196 -5.19 -4.20 13.52
CA ARG A 196 -5.74 -3.04 14.23
C ARG A 196 -5.56 -3.12 15.75
N ALA A 197 -5.67 -4.33 16.33
CA ALA A 197 -5.43 -4.53 17.77
C ALA A 197 -4.00 -4.17 18.20
N HIS A 198 -3.05 -4.13 17.28
CA HIS A 198 -1.65 -3.75 17.50
C HIS A 198 -1.29 -2.39 16.88
N GLY A 199 -2.28 -1.60 16.45
CA GLY A 199 -2.08 -0.27 15.88
C GLY A 199 -1.49 -0.27 14.46
N VAL A 200 -1.41 -1.41 13.79
CA VAL A 200 -0.92 -1.51 12.41
C VAL A 200 -2.08 -1.37 11.44
N LEU A 201 -1.97 -0.43 10.51
CA LEU A 201 -2.90 -0.24 9.41
C LEU A 201 -2.73 -1.36 8.37
N THR A 202 -3.81 -1.65 7.63
CA THR A 202 -3.83 -2.69 6.59
C THR A 202 -4.23 -2.13 5.24
N CYS A 203 -3.78 -2.80 4.17
CA CYS A 203 -4.09 -2.44 2.80
C CYS A 203 -4.66 -3.64 2.04
N LEU A 204 -5.94 -3.56 1.65
CA LEU A 204 -6.57 -4.58 0.81
C LEU A 204 -6.07 -4.46 -0.62
N LYS A 205 -5.78 -5.58 -1.28
CA LYS A 205 -5.26 -5.57 -2.64
C LYS A 205 -5.64 -6.83 -3.43
N HIS A 206 -5.74 -6.68 -4.76
CA HIS A 206 -5.51 -5.53 -5.64
C HIS A 206 -6.83 -5.19 -6.36
N PHE A 207 -7.40 -4.04 -6.05
CA PHE A 207 -8.70 -3.63 -6.63
C PHE A 207 -8.58 -3.32 -8.13
N PRO A 208 -9.53 -3.76 -8.99
CA PRO A 208 -10.82 -4.40 -8.71
C PRO A 208 -10.78 -5.95 -8.67
N GLY A 209 -9.64 -6.57 -8.48
CA GLY A 209 -9.39 -8.01 -8.49
C GLY A 209 -8.32 -8.39 -9.51
N HIS A 210 -7.32 -9.13 -9.06
CA HIS A 210 -6.19 -9.63 -9.86
C HIS A 210 -6.20 -11.18 -9.96
N GLY A 211 -7.20 -11.82 -9.33
CA GLY A 211 -7.28 -13.28 -9.22
C GLY A 211 -7.48 -14.00 -10.54
N SER A 212 -8.17 -13.38 -11.49
CA SER A 212 -8.45 -13.91 -12.82
C SER A 212 -7.37 -13.60 -13.88
N ALA A 213 -6.30 -12.89 -13.51
CA ALA A 213 -5.23 -12.52 -14.44
C ALA A 213 -4.42 -13.74 -14.87
N THR A 214 -4.04 -13.79 -16.16
CA THR A 214 -3.18 -14.83 -16.75
C THR A 214 -1.75 -14.34 -16.99
N GLY A 215 -1.44 -13.09 -16.61
CA GLY A 215 -0.15 -12.45 -16.78
C GLY A 215 0.34 -11.73 -15.53
N ASP A 216 1.57 -11.21 -15.62
CA ASP A 216 2.26 -10.44 -14.58
C ASP A 216 2.34 -8.96 -14.97
N THR A 217 1.68 -8.09 -14.20
CA THR A 217 1.68 -6.62 -14.43
C THR A 217 3.05 -5.97 -14.24
N HIS A 218 4.01 -6.65 -13.58
CA HIS A 218 5.40 -6.22 -13.55
C HIS A 218 6.08 -6.30 -14.93
N LEU A 219 5.61 -7.21 -15.79
CA LEU A 219 6.20 -7.46 -17.10
C LEU A 219 5.50 -6.72 -18.25
N GLY A 220 4.27 -6.25 -18.05
CA GLY A 220 3.50 -5.54 -19.07
C GLY A 220 2.02 -5.40 -18.73
N LEU A 221 1.25 -4.89 -19.68
CA LEU A 221 -0.21 -4.73 -19.54
C LEU A 221 -0.88 -6.11 -19.49
N VAL A 222 -1.71 -6.31 -18.47
CA VAL A 222 -2.49 -7.54 -18.27
C VAL A 222 -3.97 -7.23 -18.52
N ASN A 223 -4.56 -7.87 -19.53
CA ASN A 223 -5.96 -7.72 -19.90
C ASN A 223 -6.78 -8.85 -19.26
N VAL A 224 -7.72 -8.47 -18.39
CA VAL A 224 -8.62 -9.40 -17.70
C VAL A 224 -10.07 -9.33 -18.19
N THR A 225 -10.34 -8.65 -19.30
CA THR A 225 -11.70 -8.38 -19.80
C THR A 225 -12.57 -9.64 -19.88
N VAL A 226 -12.01 -10.76 -20.35
CA VAL A 226 -12.77 -12.00 -20.57
C VAL A 226 -12.71 -12.99 -19.39
N THR A 227 -11.79 -12.78 -18.46
CA THR A 227 -11.57 -13.69 -17.30
C THR A 227 -12.12 -13.14 -16.00
N TRP A 228 -12.19 -11.82 -15.87
CA TRP A 228 -12.67 -11.14 -14.67
C TRP A 228 -14.20 -11.25 -14.52
N SER A 229 -14.66 -11.32 -13.28
CA SER A 229 -16.09 -11.27 -12.97
C SER A 229 -16.34 -10.46 -11.69
N ASP A 230 -17.59 -9.98 -11.52
CA ASP A 230 -18.03 -9.22 -10.33
C ASP A 230 -17.82 -9.98 -9.01
N ARG A 231 -17.60 -11.28 -9.05
CA ARG A 231 -17.25 -12.07 -7.85
C ARG A 231 -15.98 -11.56 -7.16
N GLU A 232 -15.02 -11.02 -7.93
CA GLU A 232 -13.78 -10.46 -7.40
C GLU A 232 -14.01 -9.18 -6.57
N LEU A 233 -15.16 -8.52 -6.73
CA LEU A 233 -15.54 -7.36 -5.91
C LEU A 233 -16.13 -7.74 -4.54
N ILE A 234 -16.63 -8.98 -4.38
CA ILE A 234 -17.34 -9.38 -3.15
C ILE A 234 -16.51 -9.20 -1.88
N PRO A 235 -15.22 -9.62 -1.81
CA PRO A 235 -14.41 -9.39 -0.61
C PRO A 235 -14.29 -7.91 -0.26
N PHE A 236 -14.07 -7.04 -1.25
CA PHE A 236 -14.02 -5.58 -1.04
C PHE A 236 -15.37 -5.06 -0.51
N GLN A 237 -16.49 -5.44 -1.12
CA GLN A 237 -17.82 -5.05 -0.68
C GLN A 237 -18.09 -5.43 0.79
N ARG A 238 -17.79 -6.68 1.16
CA ARG A 238 -17.98 -7.18 2.53
C ARG A 238 -17.14 -6.42 3.54
N LEU A 239 -15.87 -6.18 3.23
CA LEU A 239 -14.93 -5.51 4.13
C LEU A 239 -15.19 -4.00 4.23
N ILE A 240 -15.60 -3.34 3.15
CA ILE A 240 -16.05 -1.93 3.16
C ILE A 240 -17.29 -1.79 4.03
N ALA A 241 -18.31 -2.61 3.80
CA ALA A 241 -19.55 -2.59 4.58
C ALA A 241 -19.33 -2.86 6.08
N ALA A 242 -18.32 -3.69 6.41
CA ALA A 242 -17.92 -3.97 7.79
C ALA A 242 -17.03 -2.88 8.42
N GLY A 243 -16.65 -1.82 7.69
CA GLY A 243 -15.73 -0.79 8.19
C GLY A 243 -14.29 -1.30 8.42
N LEU A 244 -13.90 -2.37 7.72
CA LEU A 244 -12.61 -3.04 7.88
C LEU A 244 -11.60 -2.68 6.78
N CYS A 245 -11.67 -1.48 6.21
CA CYS A 245 -10.74 -1.02 5.19
C CYS A 245 -10.01 0.23 5.65
N ASP A 246 -8.71 0.14 5.88
CA ASP A 246 -7.87 1.30 6.18
C ASP A 246 -7.35 1.93 4.88
N VAL A 247 -6.76 1.09 4.01
CA VAL A 247 -6.26 1.45 2.68
C VAL A 247 -6.72 0.40 1.67
N ILE A 248 -6.97 0.80 0.42
CA ILE A 248 -7.18 -0.11 -0.72
C ILE A 248 -6.14 0.22 -1.80
N MET A 249 -5.43 -0.80 -2.29
CA MET A 249 -4.47 -0.68 -3.38
C MET A 249 -5.12 -1.07 -4.71
N SER A 250 -4.97 -0.22 -5.73
CA SER A 250 -5.42 -0.50 -7.08
C SER A 250 -4.47 -1.44 -7.82
N ALA A 251 -5.01 -2.30 -8.67
CA ALA A 251 -4.25 -3.11 -9.62
C ALA A 251 -3.97 -2.36 -10.93
N HIS A 252 -2.88 -2.71 -11.61
CA HIS A 252 -2.59 -2.21 -12.98
C HIS A 252 -3.19 -3.11 -14.08
N VAL A 253 -4.34 -3.73 -13.82
CA VAL A 253 -5.04 -4.57 -14.80
C VAL A 253 -5.91 -3.73 -15.72
N PHE A 254 -6.05 -4.17 -16.97
CA PHE A 254 -6.97 -3.60 -17.95
C PHE A 254 -8.22 -4.48 -18.06
N ASN A 255 -9.40 -3.83 -18.03
CA ASN A 255 -10.69 -4.49 -18.20
C ASN A 255 -11.62 -3.58 -19.01
N ALA A 256 -11.80 -3.88 -20.30
CA ALA A 256 -12.59 -3.07 -21.21
C ALA A 256 -14.08 -2.95 -20.84
N HIS A 257 -14.62 -3.86 -20.01
CA HIS A 257 -15.99 -3.75 -19.49
C HIS A 257 -16.11 -2.71 -18.37
N LEU A 258 -15.02 -2.37 -17.68
CA LEU A 258 -14.99 -1.34 -16.63
C LEU A 258 -14.54 0.01 -17.18
N ASP A 259 -13.52 -0.01 -18.05
CA ASP A 259 -13.03 1.17 -18.79
C ASP A 259 -12.40 0.71 -20.10
N PRO A 260 -12.89 1.17 -21.26
CA PRO A 260 -12.39 0.73 -22.56
C PRO A 260 -11.00 1.27 -22.91
N ASP A 261 -10.54 2.33 -22.22
CA ASP A 261 -9.35 3.09 -22.62
C ASP A 261 -8.20 2.97 -21.62
N LEU A 262 -8.48 2.82 -20.32
CA LEU A 262 -7.49 2.96 -19.27
C LEU A 262 -7.43 1.74 -18.31
N PRO A 263 -6.24 1.35 -17.84
CA PRO A 263 -6.11 0.36 -16.78
C PRO A 263 -6.69 0.89 -15.46
N ALA A 264 -7.08 -0.01 -14.56
CA ALA A 264 -7.85 0.31 -13.38
C ALA A 264 -7.27 1.46 -12.54
N THR A 265 -5.94 1.51 -12.30
CA THR A 265 -5.28 2.58 -11.53
C THR A 265 -5.45 3.97 -12.16
N LEU A 266 -5.53 4.07 -13.48
CA LEU A 266 -5.64 5.34 -14.21
C LEU A 266 -7.09 5.69 -14.56
N SER A 267 -8.03 4.76 -14.32
CA SER A 267 -9.44 4.89 -14.70
C SER A 267 -10.28 5.57 -13.63
N ARG A 268 -10.87 6.72 -13.97
CA ARG A 268 -11.85 7.37 -13.11
C ARG A 268 -13.13 6.54 -12.95
N ALA A 269 -13.52 5.80 -13.97
CA ALA A 269 -14.68 4.91 -13.91
C ALA A 269 -14.49 3.81 -12.86
N VAL A 270 -13.25 3.26 -12.75
CA VAL A 270 -12.93 2.21 -11.78
C VAL A 270 -12.70 2.79 -10.38
N ILE A 271 -11.83 3.79 -10.24
CA ILE A 271 -11.43 4.29 -8.91
C ILE A 271 -12.53 5.16 -8.29
N THR A 272 -13.02 6.15 -9.00
CA THR A 272 -14.08 7.00 -8.48
C THR A 272 -15.45 6.33 -8.63
N GLY A 273 -15.84 5.97 -9.85
CA GLY A 273 -17.19 5.46 -10.11
C GLY A 273 -17.48 4.13 -9.41
N LEU A 274 -16.60 3.13 -9.55
CA LEU A 274 -16.86 1.82 -8.96
C LEU A 274 -16.48 1.80 -7.47
N LEU A 275 -15.22 2.16 -7.08
CA LEU A 275 -14.78 1.97 -5.70
C LEU A 275 -15.37 3.01 -4.74
N ARG A 276 -15.34 4.32 -5.09
CA ARG A 276 -15.84 5.36 -4.18
C ARG A 276 -17.36 5.47 -4.20
N GLU A 277 -17.96 5.61 -5.39
CA GLU A 277 -19.38 5.93 -5.51
C GLU A 277 -20.25 4.66 -5.34
N ARG A 278 -19.98 3.60 -6.13
CA ARG A 278 -20.80 2.37 -6.10
C ARG A 278 -20.57 1.53 -4.85
N LEU A 279 -19.28 1.34 -4.42
CA LEU A 279 -18.95 0.54 -3.24
C LEU A 279 -18.87 1.37 -1.95
N GLY A 280 -18.96 2.70 -2.02
CA GLY A 280 -19.02 3.60 -0.86
C GLY A 280 -17.69 3.73 -0.08
N TYR A 281 -16.54 3.49 -0.71
CA TYR A 281 -15.26 3.58 -0.01
C TYR A 281 -14.76 5.03 0.11
N ALA A 282 -14.67 5.54 1.34
CA ALA A 282 -14.24 6.90 1.65
C ALA A 282 -12.77 7.01 2.13
N GLY A 283 -12.09 5.88 2.32
CA GLY A 283 -10.70 5.85 2.84
C GLY A 283 -9.65 6.16 1.79
N VAL A 284 -8.39 5.93 2.15
CA VAL A 284 -7.23 6.15 1.28
C VAL A 284 -7.12 5.06 0.22
N ILE A 285 -6.95 5.47 -1.03
CA ILE A 285 -6.64 4.59 -2.16
C ILE A 285 -5.18 4.82 -2.56
N THR A 286 -4.36 3.76 -2.53
CA THR A 286 -2.99 3.79 -3.05
C THR A 286 -2.91 3.12 -4.40
N SER A 287 -2.02 3.58 -5.26
CA SER A 287 -1.64 2.80 -6.44
C SER A 287 -0.81 1.59 -6.03
N ASP A 288 -0.77 0.54 -6.85
CA ASP A 288 0.37 -0.37 -6.92
C ASP A 288 1.60 0.41 -7.44
N ASP A 289 2.76 -0.23 -7.54
CA ASP A 289 4.01 0.44 -7.91
C ASP A 289 3.91 1.07 -9.31
N MET A 290 3.96 2.41 -9.36
CA MET A 290 3.85 3.20 -10.60
C MET A 290 5.00 2.96 -11.58
N GLU A 291 6.07 2.29 -11.16
CA GLU A 291 7.21 1.92 -12.00
C GLU A 291 7.01 0.56 -12.70
N MET A 292 5.94 -0.19 -12.37
CA MET A 292 5.60 -1.43 -13.07
C MET A 292 5.35 -1.20 -14.55
N LYS A 293 5.82 -2.12 -15.40
CA LYS A 293 5.77 -1.96 -16.87
C LYS A 293 4.37 -1.79 -17.44
N ALA A 294 3.35 -2.29 -16.75
CA ALA A 294 1.96 -2.06 -17.13
C ALA A 294 1.61 -0.56 -17.22
N ILE A 295 2.27 0.28 -16.43
CA ILE A 295 2.08 1.75 -16.42
C ILE A 295 3.26 2.45 -17.09
N SER A 296 4.49 2.21 -16.61
CA SER A 296 5.67 2.98 -16.99
C SER A 296 5.99 2.89 -18.49
N SER A 297 5.81 1.71 -19.11
CA SER A 297 6.12 1.50 -20.54
C SER A 297 5.08 2.10 -21.50
N HIS A 298 3.83 2.33 -21.02
CA HIS A 298 2.73 2.78 -21.87
C HIS A 298 2.38 4.26 -21.70
N TYR A 299 2.53 4.81 -20.48
CA TYR A 299 2.05 6.16 -20.17
C TYR A 299 3.17 7.12 -19.80
N GLY A 300 4.31 6.63 -19.23
CA GLY A 300 5.33 7.47 -18.63
C GLY A 300 4.83 8.23 -17.39
N LEU A 301 5.73 8.78 -16.58
CA LEU A 301 5.36 9.45 -15.32
C LEU A 301 4.56 10.73 -15.56
N GLU A 302 4.93 11.52 -16.58
CA GLU A 302 4.32 12.83 -16.90
C GLU A 302 2.81 12.74 -17.19
N ASN A 303 2.34 11.57 -17.70
CA ASN A 303 0.93 11.33 -17.97
C ASN A 303 0.27 10.48 -16.89
N SER A 304 0.94 9.42 -16.41
CA SER A 304 0.33 8.49 -15.47
C SER A 304 0.03 9.11 -14.11
N LEU A 305 0.89 10.00 -13.59
CA LEU A 305 0.68 10.59 -12.28
C LEU A 305 -0.56 11.51 -12.25
N PRO A 306 -0.74 12.46 -13.19
CA PRO A 306 -1.97 13.26 -13.25
C PRO A 306 -3.23 12.41 -13.50
N LEU A 307 -3.15 11.37 -14.34
CA LEU A 307 -4.27 10.47 -14.59
C LEU A 307 -4.68 9.72 -13.32
N ALA A 308 -3.72 9.14 -12.59
CA ALA A 308 -3.97 8.42 -11.34
C ALA A 308 -4.62 9.32 -10.27
N ILE A 309 -4.11 10.55 -10.07
CA ILE A 309 -4.69 11.52 -9.13
C ILE A 309 -6.12 11.88 -9.55
N ASN A 310 -6.36 12.17 -10.84
CA ASN A 310 -7.68 12.51 -11.36
C ASN A 310 -8.64 11.29 -11.35
N ALA A 311 -8.12 10.07 -11.46
CA ALA A 311 -8.92 8.86 -11.27
C ALA A 311 -9.45 8.72 -9.84
N GLY A 312 -8.74 9.28 -8.84
CA GLY A 312 -9.16 9.23 -7.44
C GLY A 312 -8.14 8.55 -6.51
N ILE A 313 -6.93 8.23 -7.01
CA ILE A 313 -5.81 7.73 -6.19
C ILE A 313 -5.37 8.84 -5.23
N ASP A 314 -5.12 8.49 -3.97
CA ASP A 314 -4.66 9.41 -2.93
C ASP A 314 -3.17 9.28 -2.65
N VAL A 315 -2.59 8.07 -2.80
CA VAL A 315 -1.17 7.82 -2.58
C VAL A 315 -0.58 7.14 -3.81
N LEU A 316 0.51 7.69 -4.31
CA LEU A 316 1.30 7.12 -5.39
C LEU A 316 2.45 6.33 -4.78
N CYS A 317 2.49 5.03 -5.06
CA CYS A 317 3.54 4.14 -4.60
C CYS A 317 4.65 4.05 -5.66
N PHE A 318 5.88 4.26 -5.23
CA PHE A 318 7.09 4.04 -6.01
C PHE A 318 7.96 3.06 -5.24
N GLY A 319 7.98 1.81 -5.68
CA GLY A 319 8.83 0.78 -5.06
C GLY A 319 10.31 1.11 -5.18
N ASN A 320 10.66 1.83 -6.26
CA ASN A 320 12.03 2.22 -6.57
C ASN A 320 12.99 1.03 -6.48
N ASN A 321 12.46 -0.14 -6.85
CA ASN A 321 13.10 -1.45 -6.71
C ASN A 321 13.21 -2.21 -8.03
N LEU A 322 12.31 -1.98 -8.97
CA LEU A 322 12.38 -2.52 -10.34
C LEU A 322 13.40 -1.72 -11.18
N HIS A 323 13.34 -0.41 -11.03
CA HIS A 323 14.30 0.55 -11.57
C HIS A 323 14.63 1.55 -10.45
N TYR A 324 15.91 1.81 -10.21
CA TYR A 324 16.30 2.76 -9.17
C TYR A 324 16.48 4.17 -9.73
N HIS A 325 15.68 5.10 -9.24
CA HIS A 325 15.73 6.51 -9.57
C HIS A 325 15.97 7.34 -8.29
N PRO A 326 17.17 7.87 -8.07
CA PRO A 326 17.52 8.60 -6.83
C PRO A 326 16.75 9.91 -6.66
N ASP A 327 16.10 10.38 -7.71
CA ASP A 327 15.33 11.64 -7.79
C ASP A 327 13.83 11.42 -8.03
N ILE A 328 13.32 10.20 -7.81
CA ILE A 328 11.90 9.88 -8.09
C ILE A 328 10.95 10.79 -7.31
N ALA A 329 11.23 11.07 -6.02
CA ALA A 329 10.37 11.91 -5.20
C ALA A 329 10.31 13.36 -5.68
N PRO A 330 11.43 14.10 -5.85
CA PRO A 330 11.39 15.47 -6.37
C PRO A 330 10.81 15.53 -7.79
N ARG A 331 11.06 14.53 -8.64
CA ARG A 331 10.50 14.46 -9.99
C ARG A 331 8.99 14.30 -9.97
N ALA A 332 8.44 13.37 -9.17
CA ALA A 332 7.00 13.17 -9.04
C ALA A 332 6.31 14.45 -8.50
N ILE A 333 6.91 15.10 -7.50
CA ILE A 333 6.41 16.38 -6.98
C ILE A 333 6.37 17.44 -8.08
N ALA A 334 7.45 17.63 -8.84
CA ALA A 334 7.51 18.62 -9.91
C ALA A 334 6.46 18.38 -11.00
N ILE A 335 6.23 17.11 -11.38
CA ILE A 335 5.18 16.74 -12.34
C ILE A 335 3.79 17.12 -11.82
N LEU A 336 3.50 16.83 -10.55
CA LEU A 336 2.20 17.13 -9.96
C LEU A 336 2.00 18.63 -9.71
N GLU A 337 3.03 19.37 -9.26
CA GLU A 337 2.99 20.83 -9.15
C GLU A 337 2.69 21.48 -10.51
N ASN A 338 3.38 21.04 -11.56
CA ASN A 338 3.13 21.50 -12.92
C ASN A 338 1.72 21.14 -13.41
N ALA A 339 1.22 19.93 -13.08
CA ALA A 339 -0.13 19.54 -13.46
C ALA A 339 -1.19 20.39 -12.76
N VAL A 340 -0.98 20.79 -11.51
CA VAL A 340 -1.87 21.74 -10.81
C VAL A 340 -1.78 23.14 -11.42
N THR A 341 -0.57 23.66 -11.61
CA THR A 341 -0.35 25.00 -12.15
C THR A 341 -0.90 25.15 -13.58
N SER A 342 -0.84 24.10 -14.40
CA SER A 342 -1.40 24.08 -15.75
C SER A 342 -2.90 23.77 -15.79
N GLY A 343 -3.56 23.55 -14.66
CA GLY A 343 -4.98 23.22 -14.58
C GLY A 343 -5.34 21.79 -14.96
N ARG A 344 -4.35 20.90 -15.20
CA ARG A 344 -4.61 19.45 -15.46
C ARG A 344 -5.11 18.73 -14.21
N ILE A 345 -4.75 19.19 -13.02
CA ILE A 345 -5.29 18.72 -11.73
C ILE A 345 -5.85 19.95 -11.01
N GLN A 346 -7.04 19.83 -10.44
CA GLN A 346 -7.57 20.86 -9.54
C GLN A 346 -6.86 20.77 -8.17
N GLU A 347 -6.42 21.90 -7.60
CA GLU A 347 -5.75 21.88 -6.29
C GLU A 347 -6.63 21.24 -5.21
N SER A 348 -7.94 21.44 -5.27
CA SER A 348 -8.90 20.78 -4.37
C SER A 348 -8.79 19.24 -4.38
N ARG A 349 -8.40 18.64 -5.51
CA ARG A 349 -8.18 17.18 -5.60
C ARG A 349 -6.96 16.74 -4.79
N ILE A 350 -5.89 17.57 -4.79
CA ILE A 350 -4.71 17.36 -3.92
C ILE A 350 -5.12 17.52 -2.46
N ASP A 351 -5.92 18.53 -2.14
CA ASP A 351 -6.41 18.79 -0.78
C ASP A 351 -7.21 17.62 -0.23
N GLU A 352 -8.12 17.07 -1.01
CA GLU A 352 -8.91 15.89 -0.64
C GLU A 352 -8.01 14.68 -0.34
N SER A 353 -7.03 14.39 -1.18
CA SER A 353 -6.10 13.29 -0.97
C SER A 353 -5.26 13.51 0.30
N CYS A 354 -4.67 14.68 0.44
CA CYS A 354 -3.86 15.01 1.61
C CYS A 354 -4.70 14.90 2.90
N ALA A 355 -5.94 15.40 2.89
CA ALA A 355 -6.84 15.28 4.04
C ALA A 355 -7.10 13.82 4.43
N ARG A 356 -7.33 12.92 3.44
CA ARG A 356 -7.52 11.47 3.70
C ARG A 356 -6.25 10.83 4.26
N VAL A 357 -5.07 11.17 3.71
CA VAL A 357 -3.78 10.64 4.20
C VAL A 357 -3.53 11.09 5.65
N LEU A 358 -3.75 12.37 5.97
CA LEU A 358 -3.59 12.87 7.33
C LEU A 358 -4.61 12.22 8.29
N ALA A 359 -5.85 12.00 7.85
CA ALA A 359 -6.87 11.29 8.63
C ALA A 359 -6.47 9.82 8.86
N LEU A 360 -5.90 9.14 7.85
CA LEU A 360 -5.38 7.78 7.99
C LEU A 360 -4.26 7.71 9.04
N LYS A 361 -3.30 8.63 8.99
CA LYS A 361 -2.18 8.69 9.95
C LYS A 361 -2.66 8.83 11.40
N ARG A 362 -3.79 9.53 11.63
CA ARG A 362 -4.40 9.65 12.97
C ARG A 362 -5.07 8.37 13.48
N LYS A 363 -5.30 7.37 12.63
CA LYS A 363 -5.91 6.09 13.06
C LYS A 363 -4.93 5.16 13.76
N THR A 364 -3.64 5.34 13.59
CA THR A 364 -2.62 4.49 14.19
C THR A 364 -1.97 5.15 15.40
N PRO A 365 -2.00 4.51 16.58
CA PRO A 365 -1.30 5.01 17.77
C PRO A 365 0.22 4.93 17.63
N LEU A 366 0.74 4.21 16.64
CA LEU A 366 2.19 4.13 16.38
C LEU A 366 2.78 5.45 15.84
N LEU A 367 1.93 6.44 15.53
CA LEU A 367 2.30 7.80 15.10
C LEU A 367 1.89 8.89 16.11
N ALA A 368 1.46 8.48 17.30
CA ALA A 368 1.06 9.39 18.38
C ALA A 368 2.25 10.06 19.07
#